data_e9eb6876c22dcc3852baa9f67e352d71
#
_entry.id   e9eb6876c22dcc3852baa9f67e352d71
#
_cell.length_a   1.000
_cell.length_b   1.000
_cell.length_c   1.000
_cell.angle_alpha   90.00
_cell.angle_beta   90.00
_cell.angle_gamma   90.00
#
_symmetry.space_group_name_H-M   'P 1'
#
loop_
_entity.id
_entity.type
_entity.pdbx_description
1 polymer ?
#
loop_
_entity_poly.entity_id
_entity_poly.type
_entity_poly.pdbx_seq_one_letter_code
_entity_poly.pdbx_strand_id
1 'polypeptide(L)'
;RRDEHGIRAKERVFSPRDEDFKWNYKQQTPEFWDQYRTRSEAGSHMRIHPILHWREIDIWRYIQRENIPSVPLYFAKDGKRFRSLGCKPCCNPVDSDADTIEKILVEIEGSKTGERAGRAQDKEDAYTMQKLRALGYM
;
A
#
# COMPACT_ATOMS: atom_id res chain seq x y z
N ARG A 1 -0.12 3.26 -1.12
CA ARG A 1 -0.05 3.82 0.26
C ARG A 1 1.29 3.47 0.88
N ARG A 2 1.75 4.30 1.81
CA ARG A 2 3.03 4.07 2.51
C ARG A 2 2.94 2.95 3.54
N ASP A 3 1.80 2.76 4.16
CA ASP A 3 1.56 1.71 5.17
C ASP A 3 1.43 0.30 4.57
N GLU A 4 1.11 0.20 3.29
CA GLU A 4 0.95 -1.08 2.60
C GLU A 4 2.26 -1.86 2.54
N HIS A 5 3.38 -1.17 2.28
CA HIS A 5 4.66 -1.82 2.03
C HIS A 5 5.84 -0.88 2.22
N GLY A 6 6.94 -1.35 2.85
CA GLY A 6 8.12 -0.54 3.16
C GLY A 6 8.80 0.11 1.94
N ILE A 7 8.76 -0.55 0.77
CA ILE A 7 9.27 0.02 -0.49
C ILE A 7 8.57 1.34 -0.84
N ARG A 8 7.30 1.48 -0.45
CA ARG A 8 6.51 2.69 -0.70
C ARG A 8 6.79 3.85 0.24
N ALA A 9 7.57 3.63 1.29
CA ALA A 9 7.88 4.68 2.27
C ALA A 9 8.58 5.91 1.63
N LYS A 10 9.34 5.70 0.56
CA LYS A 10 10.06 6.77 -0.16
C LYS A 10 9.28 7.36 -1.35
N GLU A 11 8.12 6.83 -1.69
CA GLU A 11 7.29 7.37 -2.76
C GLU A 11 6.81 8.79 -2.44
N ARG A 12 6.51 9.53 -3.50
CA ARG A 12 5.95 10.87 -3.46
C ARG A 12 4.54 10.86 -4.03
N VAL A 13 3.70 11.80 -3.61
CA VAL A 13 2.38 11.98 -4.22
C VAL A 13 2.54 12.27 -5.71
N PHE A 14 3.47 13.18 -6.05
CA PHE A 14 3.88 13.45 -7.44
C PHE A 14 5.27 12.86 -7.67
N SER A 15 5.32 11.70 -8.31
CA SER A 15 6.53 10.91 -8.48
C SER A 15 6.97 10.87 -9.96
N PRO A 16 7.95 11.68 -10.35
CA PRO A 16 8.45 11.71 -11.73
C PRO A 16 9.15 10.40 -12.08
N ARG A 17 9.03 10.01 -13.34
CA ARG A 17 9.77 8.92 -14.00
C ARG A 17 10.47 9.48 -15.22
N ASP A 18 11.67 9.00 -15.49
CA ASP A 18 12.42 9.37 -16.71
C ASP A 18 11.84 8.69 -17.97
N GLU A 19 12.49 8.92 -19.10
CA GLU A 19 12.11 8.36 -20.41
C GLU A 19 12.09 6.81 -20.41
N ASP A 20 12.95 6.19 -19.59
CA ASP A 20 13.03 4.75 -19.42
C ASP A 20 12.04 4.22 -18.35
N PHE A 21 11.11 5.02 -17.88
CA PHE A 21 10.17 4.70 -16.77
C PHE A 21 10.84 4.41 -15.43
N LYS A 22 12.13 4.77 -15.27
CA LYS A 22 12.89 4.55 -14.04
C LYS A 22 12.56 5.61 -13.00
N TRP A 23 12.65 5.20 -11.75
CA TRP A 23 12.45 6.05 -10.60
C TRP A 23 13.78 6.35 -9.91
N ASN A 24 14.20 7.61 -9.95
CA ASN A 24 15.35 8.06 -9.18
C ASN A 24 14.92 8.74 -7.89
N TYR A 25 14.80 7.97 -6.81
CA TYR A 25 14.36 8.48 -5.52
C TYR A 25 15.31 9.54 -4.92
N LYS A 26 16.60 9.54 -5.28
CA LYS A 26 17.60 10.52 -4.81
C LYS A 26 17.36 11.93 -5.35
N GLN A 27 16.73 12.04 -6.49
CA GLN A 27 16.40 13.30 -7.14
C GLN A 27 15.00 13.82 -6.81
N GLN A 28 14.26 13.08 -6.00
CA GLN A 28 12.90 13.48 -5.63
C GLN A 28 12.92 14.33 -4.37
N THR A 29 12.56 15.59 -4.51
CA THR A 29 12.42 16.51 -3.38
C THR A 29 11.36 15.99 -2.40
N PRO A 30 11.59 16.05 -1.09
CA PRO A 30 10.55 15.77 -0.12
C PRO A 30 9.35 16.70 -0.27
N GLU A 31 8.15 16.15 -0.10
CA GLU A 31 6.88 16.90 -0.13
C GLU A 31 6.52 17.31 1.28
N PHE A 32 7.05 18.47 1.72
CA PHE A 32 6.70 19.10 2.99
C PHE A 32 5.63 20.17 2.79
N TRP A 33 4.77 20.34 3.77
CA TRP A 33 3.75 21.39 3.79
C TRP A 33 2.88 21.45 2.53
N ASP A 34 2.53 20.28 1.98
CA ASP A 34 1.74 20.14 0.75
C ASP A 34 2.35 20.82 -0.49
N GLN A 35 3.67 21.01 -0.48
CA GLN A 35 4.38 21.51 -1.65
C GLN A 35 4.76 20.37 -2.58
N TYR A 36 4.17 20.35 -3.75
CA TYR A 36 4.34 19.28 -4.73
C TYR A 36 5.13 19.75 -5.95
N ARG A 37 6.07 18.92 -6.43
CA ARG A 37 6.74 19.11 -7.70
C ARG A 37 5.83 18.60 -8.81
N THR A 38 5.12 19.50 -9.48
CA THR A 38 4.19 19.18 -10.56
C THR A 38 4.79 19.33 -11.97
N ARG A 39 6.01 19.86 -12.09
CA ARG A 39 6.70 19.98 -13.38
C ARG A 39 7.41 18.69 -13.74
N SER A 40 7.22 18.22 -14.96
CA SER A 40 7.95 17.10 -15.57
C SER A 40 8.85 17.64 -16.70
N GLU A 41 9.96 16.96 -16.93
CA GLU A 41 10.84 17.22 -18.07
C GLU A 41 10.26 16.61 -19.35
N ALA A 42 10.68 17.10 -20.53
CA ALA A 42 10.28 16.51 -21.80
C ALA A 42 10.69 15.02 -21.83
N GLY A 43 9.82 14.15 -22.35
CA GLY A 43 10.02 12.70 -22.38
C GLY A 43 9.77 11.97 -21.07
N SER A 44 9.68 12.68 -19.93
CA SER A 44 9.34 12.08 -18.65
C SER A 44 7.83 12.02 -18.43
N HIS A 45 7.38 11.21 -17.45
CA HIS A 45 5.98 11.19 -17.03
C HIS A 45 5.86 11.28 -15.51
N MET A 46 4.69 11.72 -15.05
CA MET A 46 4.39 11.86 -13.64
C MET A 46 3.45 10.75 -13.18
N ARG A 47 3.85 9.98 -12.16
CA ARG A 47 2.94 9.11 -11.43
C ARG A 47 2.35 9.87 -10.27
N ILE A 48 1.03 9.88 -10.17
CA ILE A 48 0.31 10.53 -9.08
C ILE A 48 -0.27 9.48 -8.16
N HIS A 49 0.00 9.61 -6.87
CA HIS A 49 -0.45 8.69 -5.82
C HIS A 49 -1.36 9.44 -4.82
N PRO A 50 -2.63 9.70 -5.16
CA PRO A 50 -3.48 10.60 -4.38
C PRO A 50 -3.77 10.09 -2.96
N ILE A 51 -3.76 8.77 -2.75
CA ILE A 51 -4.03 8.15 -1.44
C ILE A 51 -2.74 7.63 -0.77
N LEU A 52 -1.57 8.22 -1.09
CA LEU A 52 -0.29 7.76 -0.58
C LEU A 52 -0.20 7.81 0.95
N HIS A 53 -0.80 8.83 1.56
CA HIS A 53 -0.78 9.07 3.01
C HIS A 53 -1.88 8.31 3.78
N TRP A 54 -2.81 7.70 3.08
CA TRP A 54 -3.89 6.96 3.70
C TRP A 54 -3.39 5.65 4.29
N ARG A 55 -4.00 5.25 5.41
CA ARG A 55 -3.82 3.94 6.02
C ARG A 55 -4.87 2.97 5.49
N GLU A 56 -4.68 1.67 5.74
CA GLU A 56 -5.67 0.65 5.40
C GLU A 56 -7.06 0.98 5.99
N ILE A 57 -7.09 1.41 7.24
CA ILE A 57 -8.34 1.78 7.90
C ILE A 57 -9.03 2.99 7.23
N ASP A 58 -8.28 3.94 6.71
CA ASP A 58 -8.84 5.12 6.04
C ASP A 58 -9.53 4.74 4.72
N ILE A 59 -9.00 3.70 4.02
CA ILE A 59 -9.65 3.12 2.84
C ILE A 59 -11.00 2.50 3.22
N TRP A 60 -11.05 1.68 4.27
CA TRP A 60 -12.29 1.03 4.68
C TRP A 60 -13.34 2.01 5.19
N ARG A 61 -12.94 3.05 5.92
CA ARG A 61 -13.82 4.15 6.31
C ARG A 61 -14.37 4.90 5.10
N TYR A 62 -13.53 5.12 4.09
CA TYR A 62 -13.95 5.76 2.85
C TYR A 62 -14.94 4.88 2.07
N ILE A 63 -14.65 3.57 1.94
CA ILE A 63 -15.57 2.59 1.31
C ILE A 63 -16.93 2.60 2.00
N GLN A 64 -16.96 2.60 3.34
CA GLN A 64 -18.18 2.67 4.12
C GLN A 64 -18.97 3.96 3.88
N ARG A 65 -18.28 5.10 3.97
CA ARG A 65 -18.90 6.42 3.83
C ARG A 65 -19.50 6.63 2.44
N GLU A 66 -18.79 6.23 1.41
CA GLU A 66 -19.21 6.42 0.01
C GLU A 66 -20.03 5.23 -0.54
N ASN A 67 -20.29 4.22 0.29
CA ASN A 67 -21.00 3.00 -0.10
C ASN A 67 -20.43 2.33 -1.37
N ILE A 68 -19.11 2.19 -1.40
CA ILE A 68 -18.37 1.66 -2.56
C ILE A 68 -18.50 0.14 -2.60
N PRO A 69 -18.91 -0.46 -3.72
CA PRO A 69 -18.97 -1.91 -3.89
C PRO A 69 -17.58 -2.51 -3.72
N SER A 70 -17.48 -3.52 -2.89
CA SER A 70 -16.21 -4.22 -2.61
C SER A 70 -16.26 -5.68 -3.03
N VAL A 71 -15.09 -6.23 -3.40
CA VAL A 71 -14.96 -7.63 -3.83
C VAL A 71 -15.33 -8.55 -2.68
N PRO A 72 -16.20 -9.57 -2.89
CA PRO A 72 -16.63 -10.50 -1.83
C PRO A 72 -15.49 -11.21 -1.09
N LEU A 73 -14.33 -11.41 -1.73
CA LEU A 73 -13.16 -12.04 -1.14
C LEU A 73 -12.54 -11.26 0.04
N TYR A 74 -12.87 -9.99 0.18
CA TYR A 74 -12.43 -9.19 1.33
C TYR A 74 -13.24 -9.46 2.59
N PHE A 75 -14.42 -10.06 2.46
CA PHE A 75 -15.31 -10.40 3.56
C PHE A 75 -15.07 -11.83 4.00
N ALA A 76 -15.24 -12.10 5.30
CA ALA A 76 -15.03 -13.43 5.84
C ALA A 76 -16.08 -14.43 5.32
N LYS A 77 -15.59 -15.58 4.89
CA LYS A 77 -16.38 -16.77 4.57
C LYS A 77 -15.68 -17.99 5.17
N ASP A 78 -16.43 -18.81 5.86
CA ASP A 78 -15.90 -20.01 6.52
C ASP A 78 -14.70 -19.73 7.46
N GLY A 79 -14.77 -18.62 8.21
CA GLY A 79 -13.74 -18.21 9.16
C GLY A 79 -12.48 -17.62 8.53
N LYS A 80 -12.50 -17.26 7.24
CA LYS A 80 -11.33 -16.73 6.53
C LYS A 80 -11.71 -15.61 5.56
N ARG A 81 -10.81 -14.63 5.39
CA ARG A 81 -10.92 -13.58 4.37
C ARG A 81 -9.56 -13.24 3.76
N PHE A 82 -9.58 -12.59 2.63
CA PHE A 82 -8.37 -11.98 2.08
C PHE A 82 -8.27 -10.53 2.56
N ARG A 83 -7.16 -10.17 3.18
CA ARG A 83 -6.89 -8.78 3.57
C ARG A 83 -6.19 -8.01 2.45
N SER A 84 -5.46 -8.72 1.59
CA SER A 84 -4.79 -8.16 0.43
C SER A 84 -4.90 -9.12 -0.75
N LEU A 85 -5.31 -8.62 -1.90
CA LEU A 85 -5.49 -9.42 -3.13
C LEU A 85 -4.40 -9.11 -4.16
N GLY A 86 -3.91 -10.14 -4.82
CA GLY A 86 -2.96 -10.09 -5.93
C GLY A 86 -3.09 -11.36 -6.77
N CYS A 87 -1.96 -11.94 -7.25
CA CYS A 87 -1.98 -13.21 -7.96
C CYS A 87 -2.41 -14.37 -7.03
N LYS A 88 -3.16 -15.32 -7.58
CA LYS A 88 -3.71 -16.46 -6.83
C LYS A 88 -2.65 -17.23 -6.02
N PRO A 89 -1.46 -17.57 -6.55
CA PRO A 89 -0.45 -18.29 -5.78
C PRO A 89 0.24 -17.46 -4.69
N CYS A 90 0.11 -16.13 -4.72
CA CYS A 90 0.80 -15.23 -3.80
C CYS A 90 -0.06 -14.76 -2.64
N CYS A 91 -1.37 -15.00 -2.69
CA CYS A 91 -2.33 -14.50 -1.69
C CYS A 91 -2.79 -15.64 -0.81
N ASN A 92 -2.61 -15.49 0.50
CA ASN A 92 -3.18 -16.39 1.50
C ASN A 92 -4.28 -15.67 2.27
N PRO A 93 -5.40 -16.35 2.55
CA PRO A 93 -6.41 -15.83 3.43
C PRO A 93 -5.86 -15.73 4.86
N VAL A 94 -6.43 -14.85 5.66
CA VAL A 94 -6.21 -14.73 7.09
C VAL A 94 -7.44 -15.23 7.83
N ASP A 95 -7.25 -15.75 9.03
CA ASP A 95 -8.36 -16.13 9.90
C ASP A 95 -9.11 -14.87 10.33
N SER A 96 -10.41 -14.85 10.13
CA SER A 96 -11.25 -13.68 10.40
C SER A 96 -12.73 -14.05 10.32
N ASP A 97 -13.53 -13.44 11.20
CA ASP A 97 -14.99 -13.49 11.20
C ASP A 97 -15.63 -12.21 10.65
N ALA A 98 -14.82 -11.33 10.07
CA ALA A 98 -15.27 -10.03 9.57
C ALA A 98 -15.98 -10.17 8.20
N ASP A 99 -17.27 -10.40 8.24
CA ASP A 99 -18.18 -10.55 7.10
C ASP A 99 -18.87 -9.22 6.70
N THR A 100 -18.66 -8.15 7.47
CA THR A 100 -19.15 -6.79 7.20
C THR A 100 -18.04 -5.76 7.31
N ILE A 101 -18.26 -4.55 6.74
CA ILE A 101 -17.28 -3.46 6.79
C ILE A 101 -17.03 -3.04 8.24
N GLU A 102 -18.04 -2.99 9.10
CA GLU A 102 -17.93 -2.63 10.51
C GLU A 102 -16.98 -3.59 11.24
N LYS A 103 -17.15 -4.90 11.03
CA LYS A 103 -16.27 -5.90 11.63
C LYS A 103 -14.84 -5.81 11.09
N ILE A 104 -14.68 -5.51 9.79
CA ILE A 104 -13.35 -5.28 9.20
C ILE A 104 -12.68 -4.08 9.86
N LEU A 105 -13.39 -2.98 10.09
CA LEU A 105 -12.84 -1.79 10.76
C LEU A 105 -12.38 -2.11 12.18
N VAL A 106 -13.21 -2.82 12.97
CA VAL A 106 -12.84 -3.24 14.34
C VAL A 106 -11.62 -4.17 14.34
N GLU A 107 -11.56 -5.11 13.39
CA GLU A 107 -10.42 -6.02 13.25
C GLU A 107 -9.13 -5.25 12.93
N ILE A 108 -9.18 -4.29 12.01
CA ILE A 108 -8.01 -3.49 11.61
C ILE A 108 -7.54 -2.62 12.79
N GLU A 109 -8.45 -2.00 13.54
CA GLU A 109 -8.10 -1.19 14.73
C GLU A 109 -7.38 -2.00 15.80
N GLY A 110 -7.76 -3.25 15.99
CA GLY A 110 -7.12 -4.17 16.93
C GLY A 110 -5.87 -4.89 16.39
N SER A 111 -5.62 -4.82 15.08
CA SER A 111 -4.56 -5.59 14.44
C SER A 111 -3.19 -4.93 14.59
N LYS A 112 -2.18 -5.72 15.00
CA LYS A 112 -0.77 -5.33 15.01
C LYS A 112 -0.01 -5.78 13.74
N THR A 113 -0.67 -6.53 12.86
CA THR A 113 -0.07 -7.05 11.63
C THR A 113 -0.40 -6.15 10.44
N GLY A 114 0.56 -6.01 9.53
CA GLY A 114 0.36 -5.24 8.29
C GLY A 114 -0.64 -5.91 7.34
N GLU A 115 -1.25 -5.12 6.45
CA GLU A 115 -2.23 -5.57 5.44
C GLU A 115 -1.73 -6.75 4.60
N ARG A 116 -0.45 -6.75 4.24
CA ARG A 116 0.15 -7.73 3.35
C ARG A 116 0.80 -8.93 4.05
N ALA A 117 0.64 -9.06 5.37
CA ALA A 117 1.24 -10.16 6.15
C ALA A 117 0.87 -11.57 5.65
N GLY A 118 -0.27 -11.71 4.95
CA GLY A 118 -0.68 -12.96 4.30
C GLY A 118 -0.03 -13.25 2.95
N ARG A 119 0.79 -12.33 2.40
CA ARG A 119 1.42 -12.55 1.08
C ARG A 119 2.72 -13.33 1.21
N ALA A 120 2.87 -14.38 0.37
CA ALA A 120 4.08 -15.20 0.34
C ALA A 120 5.35 -14.39 0.03
N GLN A 121 5.24 -13.38 -0.86
CA GLN A 121 6.36 -12.52 -1.25
C GLN A 121 6.85 -11.59 -0.15
N ASP A 122 6.00 -11.24 0.80
CA ASP A 122 6.37 -10.28 1.87
C ASP A 122 7.12 -10.96 3.03
N LYS A 123 7.13 -12.30 3.06
CA LYS A 123 7.99 -13.05 4.00
C LYS A 123 9.47 -12.88 3.69
N GLU A 124 9.82 -12.51 2.46
CA GLU A 124 11.19 -12.18 2.06
C GLU A 124 11.59 -10.74 2.44
N ASP A 125 10.63 -9.91 2.85
CA ASP A 125 10.83 -8.48 3.03
C ASP A 125 11.72 -8.09 4.21
N ALA A 126 11.77 -8.87 5.27
CA ALA A 126 12.73 -8.61 6.37
C ALA A 126 14.17 -8.61 5.85
N TYR A 127 14.48 -9.53 4.93
CA TYR A 127 15.79 -9.62 4.28
C TYR A 127 15.97 -8.51 3.22
N THR A 128 14.93 -8.20 2.47
CA THR A 128 14.93 -7.11 1.47
C THR A 128 15.13 -5.75 2.12
N MET A 129 14.52 -5.51 3.29
CA MET A 129 14.72 -4.27 4.04
C MET A 129 16.15 -4.14 4.57
N GLN A 130 16.77 -5.24 5.04
CA GLN A 130 18.18 -5.24 5.41
C GLN A 130 19.09 -4.96 4.21
N LYS A 131 18.79 -5.56 3.07
CA LYS A 131 19.52 -5.34 1.81
C LYS A 131 19.38 -3.89 1.33
N LEU A 132 18.19 -3.31 1.41
CA LEU A 132 17.96 -1.91 1.07
C LEU A 132 18.74 -0.96 2.01
N ARG A 133 18.79 -1.26 3.30
CA ARG A 133 19.62 -0.52 4.27
C ARG A 133 21.11 -0.61 3.92
N ALA A 134 21.62 -1.81 3.64
CA ALA A 134 23.02 -2.04 3.25
C ALA A 134 23.38 -1.31 1.95
N LEU A 135 22.42 -1.12 1.04
CA LEU A 135 22.60 -0.38 -0.20
C LEU A 135 22.39 1.15 -0.05
N GLY A 136 22.18 1.63 1.18
CA GLY A 136 22.01 3.06 1.46
C GLY A 136 20.66 3.64 1.02
N TYR A 137 19.65 2.80 0.89
CA TYR A 137 18.30 3.23 0.52
C TYR A 137 17.48 3.80 1.70
N MET A 138 17.99 3.72 2.91
CA MET A 138 17.40 4.30 4.13
C MET A 138 18.46 4.95 4.98
#